data_c57c3afcf30e610da0785bf793e0abd3
#
_entry.id   c57c3afcf30e610da0785bf793e0abd3
#
_cell.length_a   1.000
_cell.length_b   1.000
_cell.length_c   1.000
_cell.angle_alpha   90.00
_cell.angle_beta   90.00
_cell.angle_gamma   90.00
#
_symmetry.space_group_name_H-M   'P 1'
#
loop_
_entity.id
_entity.type
_entity.pdbx_description
1 polymer ?
#
loop_
_entity_poly.entity_id
_entity_poly.type
_entity_poly.pdbx_seq_one_letter_code
_entity_poly.pdbx_strand_id
1 'polypeptide(L)'
;MARPRVFDLEKAVQTATVMFWKKGYEQTSVADLTAEMGITPPSFYFAFESKDGLFRKVIEHYATNYLGFMEDAFRQPTARGVAETMLYGCADLYSNPSNPRGCLIVNCSLPSSETTVQVRQELATQRKARRAKLRKRFQEAKASGDLPPDSDPEELARFLSSIRWGLAVEAQSGANKRDLYRIVARAMQSWPAPSEKTG
;
A
#
# COMPACT_ATOMS: atom_id res chain seq x y z
N MET A 1 -3.05 -45.00 -5.91
CA MET A 1 -2.43 -44.02 -5.00
C MET A 1 -2.60 -42.65 -5.62
N ALA A 2 -3.37 -41.74 -5.01
CA ALA A 2 -3.53 -40.40 -5.53
C ALA A 2 -2.21 -39.62 -5.38
N ARG A 3 -1.71 -39.06 -6.48
CA ARG A 3 -0.51 -38.21 -6.51
C ARG A 3 -0.75 -37.02 -5.55
N PRO A 4 0.18 -36.71 -4.63
CA PRO A 4 0.03 -35.54 -3.77
C PRO A 4 -0.22 -34.32 -4.66
N ARG A 5 -1.31 -33.58 -4.42
CA ARG A 5 -1.50 -32.28 -5.09
C ARG A 5 -0.28 -31.44 -4.77
N VAL A 6 0.49 -31.10 -5.81
CA VAL A 6 1.59 -30.15 -5.68
C VAL A 6 0.97 -28.89 -5.10
N PHE A 7 1.39 -28.52 -3.90
CA PHE A 7 0.95 -27.31 -3.22
C PHE A 7 1.39 -26.10 -4.05
N ASP A 8 0.40 -25.34 -4.53
CA ASP A 8 0.63 -24.11 -5.30
C ASP A 8 0.89 -22.97 -4.33
N LEU A 9 2.17 -22.65 -4.16
CA LEU A 9 2.64 -21.60 -3.25
C LEU A 9 2.09 -20.21 -3.63
N GLU A 10 2.04 -19.91 -4.93
CA GLU A 10 1.59 -18.62 -5.43
C GLU A 10 0.09 -18.42 -5.14
N LYS A 11 -0.72 -19.43 -5.43
CA LYS A 11 -2.14 -19.43 -5.11
C LYS A 11 -2.41 -19.29 -3.61
N ALA A 12 -1.61 -19.92 -2.79
CA ALA A 12 -1.72 -19.81 -1.33
C ALA A 12 -1.39 -18.39 -0.85
N VAL A 13 -0.32 -17.78 -1.36
CA VAL A 13 0.02 -16.39 -1.05
C VAL A 13 -1.06 -15.42 -1.53
N GLN A 14 -1.63 -15.64 -2.72
CA GLN A 14 -2.77 -14.86 -3.21
C GLN A 14 -3.99 -14.98 -2.30
N THR A 15 -4.35 -16.19 -1.89
CA THR A 15 -5.45 -16.44 -0.93
C THR A 15 -5.22 -15.71 0.38
N ALA A 16 -4.01 -15.84 0.96
CA ALA A 16 -3.64 -15.12 2.18
C ALA A 16 -3.68 -13.61 2.01
N THR A 17 -3.28 -13.10 0.83
CA THR A 17 -3.34 -11.66 0.52
C THR A 17 -4.76 -11.14 0.66
N VAL A 18 -5.73 -11.83 0.09
CA VAL A 18 -7.15 -11.44 0.18
C VAL A 18 -7.65 -11.53 1.62
N MET A 19 -7.27 -12.58 2.36
CA MET A 19 -7.69 -12.76 3.75
C MET A 19 -7.15 -11.67 4.67
N PHE A 20 -5.84 -11.40 4.62
CA PHE A 20 -5.22 -10.32 5.41
C PHE A 20 -5.74 -8.94 4.99
N TRP A 21 -6.02 -8.75 3.70
CA TRP A 21 -6.58 -7.48 3.22
C TRP A 21 -7.99 -7.23 3.77
N LYS A 22 -8.84 -8.27 3.85
CA LYS A 22 -10.21 -8.17 4.38
C LYS A 22 -10.27 -8.03 5.89
N LYS A 23 -9.54 -8.89 6.61
CA LYS A 23 -9.66 -9.06 8.07
C LYS A 23 -8.55 -8.36 8.87
N GLY A 24 -7.46 -7.96 8.23
CA GLY A 24 -6.24 -7.55 8.91
C GLY A 24 -5.40 -8.75 9.37
N TYR A 25 -4.18 -8.44 9.83
CA TYR A 25 -3.21 -9.47 10.25
C TYR A 25 -3.70 -10.30 11.43
N GLU A 26 -4.24 -9.65 12.45
CA GLU A 26 -4.54 -10.31 13.73
C GLU A 26 -5.77 -11.19 13.69
N GLN A 27 -6.83 -10.71 13.06
CA GLN A 27 -8.09 -11.45 12.95
C GLN A 27 -8.02 -12.61 11.94
N THR A 28 -6.85 -12.86 11.37
CA THR A 28 -6.60 -13.97 10.45
C THR A 28 -5.74 -15.02 11.15
N SER A 29 -6.34 -16.11 11.64
CA SER A 29 -5.62 -17.19 12.29
C SER A 29 -4.95 -18.14 11.29
N VAL A 30 -3.94 -18.93 11.77
CA VAL A 30 -3.34 -19.99 10.94
C VAL A 30 -4.39 -21.07 10.60
N ALA A 31 -5.34 -21.32 11.49
CA ALA A 31 -6.44 -22.25 11.22
C ALA A 31 -7.33 -21.76 10.05
N ASP A 32 -7.69 -20.47 10.04
CA ASP A 32 -8.45 -19.87 8.92
C ASP A 32 -7.66 -19.95 7.61
N LEU A 33 -6.37 -19.63 7.66
CA LEU A 33 -5.48 -19.65 6.48
C LEU A 33 -5.38 -21.06 5.89
N THR A 34 -5.14 -22.05 6.73
CA THR A 34 -5.00 -23.45 6.27
C THR A 34 -6.31 -24.00 5.72
N ALA A 35 -7.43 -23.67 6.35
CA ALA A 35 -8.76 -24.04 5.86
C ALA A 35 -9.05 -23.45 4.48
N GLU A 36 -8.82 -22.14 4.30
CA GLU A 36 -9.09 -21.45 3.03
C GLU A 36 -8.14 -21.90 1.91
N MET A 37 -6.87 -22.17 2.23
CA MET A 37 -5.88 -22.69 1.28
C MET A 37 -6.10 -24.17 0.95
N GLY A 38 -6.89 -24.91 1.73
CA GLY A 38 -7.09 -26.34 1.58
C GLY A 38 -5.83 -27.17 1.87
N ILE A 39 -5.02 -26.75 2.84
CA ILE A 39 -3.77 -27.42 3.25
C ILE A 39 -3.79 -27.79 4.73
N THR A 40 -2.89 -28.71 5.10
CA THR A 40 -2.74 -29.10 6.50
C THR A 40 -1.81 -28.14 7.25
N PRO A 41 -1.95 -27.97 8.60
CA PRO A 41 -1.02 -27.16 9.38
C PRO A 41 0.46 -27.55 9.21
N PRO A 42 0.85 -28.85 9.17
CA PRO A 42 2.23 -29.20 8.87
C PRO A 42 2.71 -28.68 7.51
N SER A 43 1.87 -28.74 6.47
CA SER A 43 2.21 -28.20 5.13
C SER A 43 2.38 -26.69 5.17
N PHE A 44 1.56 -25.98 5.94
CA PHE A 44 1.66 -24.54 6.15
C PHE A 44 3.02 -24.18 6.78
N TYR A 45 3.38 -24.82 7.90
CA TYR A 45 4.64 -24.51 8.59
C TYR A 45 5.86 -24.91 7.77
N PHE A 46 5.77 -25.97 6.99
CA PHE A 46 6.84 -26.34 6.04
C PHE A 46 7.07 -25.27 4.96
N ALA A 47 5.98 -24.67 4.43
CA ALA A 47 6.07 -23.70 3.33
C ALA A 47 6.39 -22.26 3.79
N PHE A 48 5.95 -21.88 4.98
CA PHE A 48 5.96 -20.50 5.44
C PHE A 48 6.67 -20.28 6.77
N GLU A 49 7.05 -21.35 7.49
CA GLU A 49 7.67 -21.36 8.80
C GLU A 49 6.77 -20.79 9.91
N SER A 50 6.07 -19.68 9.64
CA SER A 50 5.21 -18.99 10.58
C SER A 50 4.16 -18.13 9.86
N LYS A 51 3.18 -17.60 10.60
CA LYS A 51 2.24 -16.59 10.09
C LYS A 51 2.98 -15.34 9.63
N ASP A 52 4.04 -14.93 10.33
CA ASP A 52 4.89 -13.79 9.96
C ASP A 52 5.64 -14.07 8.65
N GLY A 53 6.16 -15.28 8.46
CA GLY A 53 6.82 -15.69 7.22
C GLY A 53 5.88 -15.63 6.02
N LEU A 54 4.65 -16.14 6.17
CA LEU A 54 3.61 -15.97 5.14
C LEU A 54 3.28 -14.50 4.91
N PHE A 55 3.16 -13.71 5.98
CA PHE A 55 2.79 -12.28 5.85
C PHE A 55 3.85 -11.47 5.07
N ARG A 56 5.14 -11.76 5.24
CA ARG A 56 6.20 -11.15 4.40
C ARG A 56 6.00 -11.45 2.92
N LYS A 57 5.72 -12.69 2.57
CA LYS A 57 5.39 -13.07 1.18
C LYS A 57 4.14 -12.36 0.66
N VAL A 58 3.14 -12.17 1.51
CA VAL A 58 1.92 -11.42 1.18
C VAL A 58 2.23 -9.94 0.91
N ILE A 59 3.08 -9.30 1.70
CA ILE A 59 3.48 -7.90 1.46
C ILE A 59 4.24 -7.76 0.13
N GLU A 60 5.14 -8.68 -0.18
CA GLU A 60 5.86 -8.72 -1.45
C GLU A 60 4.90 -8.92 -2.63
N HIS A 61 4.01 -9.91 -2.52
CA HIS A 61 2.98 -10.18 -3.53
C HIS A 61 2.06 -8.95 -3.75
N TYR A 62 1.62 -8.30 -2.67
CA TYR A 62 0.80 -7.11 -2.75
C TYR A 62 1.55 -5.95 -3.42
N ALA A 63 2.82 -5.74 -3.09
CA ALA A 63 3.62 -4.70 -3.71
C ALA A 63 3.78 -4.93 -5.22
N THR A 64 4.05 -6.17 -5.63
CA THR A 64 4.29 -6.54 -7.03
C THR A 64 3.00 -6.47 -7.87
N ASN A 65 1.90 -7.02 -7.36
CA ASN A 65 0.70 -7.23 -8.17
C ASN A 65 -0.33 -6.09 -8.08
N TYR A 66 -0.27 -5.26 -7.02
CA TYR A 66 -1.29 -4.23 -6.78
C TYR A 66 -0.73 -2.81 -6.72
N LEU A 67 0.57 -2.62 -6.48
CA LEU A 67 1.16 -1.30 -6.33
C LEU A 67 2.05 -0.88 -7.52
N GLY A 68 1.92 -1.50 -8.68
CA GLY A 68 2.72 -1.17 -9.88
C GLY A 68 2.61 0.30 -10.27
N PHE A 69 1.43 0.90 -10.14
CA PHE A 69 1.21 2.34 -10.41
C PHE A 69 2.09 3.28 -9.57
N MET A 70 2.64 2.81 -8.44
CA MET A 70 3.57 3.60 -7.63
C MET A 70 4.88 3.87 -8.37
N GLU A 71 5.39 2.88 -9.10
CA GLU A 71 6.60 3.08 -9.91
C GLU A 71 6.32 4.01 -11.10
N ASP A 72 5.14 3.91 -11.70
CA ASP A 72 4.70 4.83 -12.76
C ASP A 72 4.57 6.27 -12.23
N ALA A 73 4.09 6.43 -11.00
CA ALA A 73 4.06 7.72 -10.34
C ALA A 73 5.47 8.33 -10.20
N PHE A 74 6.45 7.56 -9.75
CA PHE A 74 7.83 8.06 -9.62
C PHE A 74 8.49 8.44 -10.95
N ARG A 75 8.00 7.90 -12.08
CA ARG A 75 8.49 8.23 -13.44
C ARG A 75 7.86 9.50 -14.00
N GLN A 76 6.83 10.06 -13.36
CA GLN A 76 6.20 11.29 -13.84
C GLN A 76 7.22 12.45 -13.88
N PRO A 77 7.15 13.29 -14.92
CA PRO A 77 8.14 14.37 -15.11
C PRO A 77 8.09 15.44 -14.02
N THR A 78 6.90 15.69 -13.45
CA THR A 78 6.67 16.75 -12.46
C THR A 78 6.30 16.21 -11.09
N ALA A 79 6.60 16.96 -10.02
CA ALA A 79 6.17 16.65 -8.66
C ALA A 79 4.65 16.54 -8.54
N ARG A 80 3.92 17.42 -9.25
CA ARG A 80 2.47 17.37 -9.34
C ARG A 80 2.00 16.08 -10.00
N GLY A 81 2.60 15.69 -11.11
CA GLY A 81 2.30 14.43 -11.81
C GLY A 81 2.56 13.20 -10.92
N VAL A 82 3.65 13.21 -10.14
CA VAL A 82 3.93 12.17 -9.11
C VAL A 82 2.79 12.09 -8.11
N ALA A 83 2.35 13.23 -7.57
CA ALA A 83 1.29 13.29 -6.58
C ALA A 83 -0.06 12.80 -7.14
N GLU A 84 -0.46 13.30 -8.31
CA GLU A 84 -1.71 12.94 -8.98
C GLU A 84 -1.75 11.44 -9.34
N THR A 85 -0.73 10.93 -10.02
CA THR A 85 -0.67 9.51 -10.41
C THR A 85 -0.73 8.59 -9.18
N MET A 86 -0.04 8.97 -8.11
CA MET A 86 -0.05 8.20 -6.86
C MET A 86 -1.41 8.21 -6.19
N LEU A 87 -2.04 9.37 -6.02
CA LEU A 87 -3.30 9.49 -5.29
C LEU A 87 -4.48 8.91 -6.08
N TYR A 88 -4.58 9.17 -7.38
CA TYR A 88 -5.62 8.58 -8.23
C TYR A 88 -5.44 7.06 -8.35
N GLY A 89 -4.21 6.57 -8.51
CA GLY A 89 -3.94 5.13 -8.50
C GLY A 89 -4.33 4.46 -7.18
N CYS A 90 -4.11 5.13 -6.04
CA CYS A 90 -4.62 4.65 -4.75
C CYS A 90 -6.15 4.64 -4.71
N ALA A 91 -6.81 5.69 -5.17
CA ALA A 91 -8.27 5.75 -5.21
C ALA A 91 -8.87 4.63 -6.08
N ASP A 92 -8.25 4.35 -7.23
CA ASP A 92 -8.64 3.25 -8.12
C ASP A 92 -8.48 1.88 -7.45
N LEU A 93 -7.31 1.62 -6.87
CA LEU A 93 -7.05 0.36 -6.16
C LEU A 93 -8.01 0.13 -5.00
N TYR A 94 -8.21 1.15 -4.17
CA TYR A 94 -8.96 1.04 -2.91
C TYR A 94 -10.47 0.91 -3.11
N SER A 95 -10.98 1.40 -4.23
CA SER A 95 -12.40 1.31 -4.59
C SER A 95 -12.71 0.25 -5.65
N ASN A 96 -11.71 -0.50 -6.12
CA ASN A 96 -11.91 -1.53 -7.14
C ASN A 96 -12.80 -2.66 -6.58
N PRO A 97 -13.96 -2.94 -7.21
CA PRO A 97 -14.90 -3.96 -6.72
C PRO A 97 -14.35 -5.39 -6.77
N SER A 98 -13.31 -5.63 -7.58
CA SER A 98 -12.63 -6.94 -7.64
C SER A 98 -11.67 -7.19 -6.49
N ASN A 99 -11.39 -6.16 -5.67
CA ASN A 99 -10.47 -6.24 -4.55
C ASN A 99 -11.19 -6.00 -3.21
N PRO A 100 -10.65 -6.44 -2.09
CA PRO A 100 -11.06 -5.93 -0.79
C PRO A 100 -10.87 -4.40 -0.72
N ARG A 101 -11.80 -3.70 -0.08
CA ARG A 101 -11.76 -2.24 0.02
C ARG A 101 -10.58 -1.74 0.85
N GLY A 102 -10.04 -0.60 0.48
CA GLY A 102 -8.94 0.04 1.18
C GLY A 102 -7.57 -0.54 0.82
N CYS A 103 -6.64 -0.46 1.75
CA CYS A 103 -5.23 -0.85 1.55
C CYS A 103 -4.83 -1.97 2.52
N LEU A 104 -4.30 -3.07 2.02
CA LEU A 104 -3.79 -4.18 2.84
C LEU A 104 -2.81 -3.67 3.91
N ILE A 105 -1.86 -2.81 3.52
CA ILE A 105 -0.84 -2.28 4.43
C ILE A 105 -1.47 -1.45 5.55
N VAL A 106 -2.47 -0.63 5.25
CA VAL A 106 -3.17 0.19 6.24
C VAL A 106 -3.97 -0.71 7.19
N ASN A 107 -4.71 -1.68 6.64
CA ASN A 107 -5.53 -2.60 7.43
C ASN A 107 -4.70 -3.43 8.42
N CYS A 108 -3.48 -3.83 8.00
CA CYS A 108 -2.58 -4.60 8.84
C CYS A 108 -1.69 -3.73 9.76
N SER A 109 -1.74 -2.38 9.62
CA SER A 109 -0.87 -1.45 10.37
C SER A 109 -1.57 -0.78 11.55
N LEU A 110 -2.88 -0.89 11.65
CA LEU A 110 -3.62 -0.31 12.80
C LEU A 110 -3.23 -1.08 14.05
N PRO A 111 -2.90 -0.37 15.15
CA PRO A 111 -2.45 -1.02 16.39
C PRO A 111 -3.58 -1.90 16.93
N SER A 112 -3.29 -3.15 17.16
CA SER A 112 -4.02 -3.97 18.07
C SER A 112 -3.04 -4.65 19.04
N SER A 113 -3.53 -5.23 20.10
CA SER A 113 -2.71 -5.67 21.23
C SER A 113 -1.77 -6.86 20.94
N GLU A 114 -1.99 -7.56 19.83
CA GLU A 114 -1.39 -8.87 19.56
C GLU A 114 -0.44 -8.92 18.35
N THR A 115 -0.37 -7.86 17.52
CA THR A 115 0.56 -7.86 16.39
C THR A 115 1.99 -7.98 16.90
N THR A 116 2.72 -8.95 16.38
CA THR A 116 4.11 -9.11 16.78
C THR A 116 4.88 -7.81 16.56
N VAL A 117 5.68 -7.44 17.53
CA VAL A 117 6.54 -6.23 17.48
C VAL A 117 7.30 -6.20 16.15
N GLN A 118 7.68 -7.36 15.65
CA GLN A 118 8.47 -7.56 14.45
C GLN A 118 7.71 -7.13 13.19
N VAL A 119 6.46 -7.57 13.00
CA VAL A 119 5.60 -7.18 11.86
C VAL A 119 5.35 -5.66 11.86
N ARG A 120 5.08 -5.08 13.03
CA ARG A 120 4.92 -3.62 13.18
C ARG A 120 6.18 -2.86 12.76
N GLN A 121 7.35 -3.34 13.17
CA GLN A 121 8.64 -2.72 12.81
C GLN A 121 8.91 -2.82 11.30
N GLU A 122 8.63 -3.98 10.69
CA GLU A 122 8.77 -4.17 9.25
C GLU A 122 7.88 -3.21 8.45
N LEU A 123 6.59 -3.12 8.80
CA LEU A 123 5.66 -2.18 8.18
C LEU A 123 6.07 -0.71 8.40
N ALA A 124 6.55 -0.36 9.59
CA ALA A 124 7.05 0.97 9.90
C ALA A 124 8.29 1.32 9.05
N THR A 125 9.20 0.36 8.89
CA THR A 125 10.42 0.52 8.07
C THR A 125 10.06 0.74 6.60
N GLN A 126 9.14 -0.05 6.05
CA GLN A 126 8.66 0.14 4.67
C GLN A 126 7.99 1.50 4.46
N ARG A 127 7.20 1.98 5.45
CA ARG A 127 6.59 3.32 5.40
C ARG A 127 7.66 4.42 5.38
N LYS A 128 8.67 4.30 6.24
CA LYS A 128 9.80 5.26 6.28
C LYS A 128 10.55 5.27 4.95
N ALA A 129 10.87 4.10 4.40
CA ALA A 129 11.59 3.98 3.13
C ALA A 129 10.80 4.62 1.97
N ARG A 130 9.48 4.36 1.90
CA ARG A 130 8.62 4.91 0.85
C ARG A 130 8.51 6.44 0.96
N ARG A 131 8.37 6.97 2.19
CA ARG A 131 8.37 8.42 2.41
C ARG A 131 9.72 9.05 2.07
N ALA A 132 10.83 8.40 2.39
CA ALA A 132 12.17 8.86 2.02
C ALA A 132 12.35 8.91 0.48
N LYS A 133 11.83 7.93 -0.27
CA LYS A 133 11.81 7.94 -1.74
C LYS A 133 11.02 9.15 -2.28
N LEU A 134 9.84 9.43 -1.72
CA LEU A 134 9.06 10.61 -2.07
C LEU A 134 9.81 11.92 -1.78
N ARG A 135 10.35 12.06 -0.58
CA ARG A 135 11.13 13.24 -0.21
C ARG A 135 12.26 13.48 -1.19
N LYS A 136 13.04 12.45 -1.50
CA LYS A 136 14.15 12.54 -2.48
C LYS A 136 13.64 13.04 -3.84
N ARG A 137 12.53 12.45 -4.34
CA ARG A 137 11.94 12.86 -5.62
C ARG A 137 11.51 14.34 -5.61
N PHE A 138 10.97 14.83 -4.49
CA PHE A 138 10.57 16.24 -4.36
C PHE A 138 11.75 17.18 -4.13
N GLN A 139 12.84 16.72 -3.51
CA GLN A 139 14.12 17.46 -3.48
C GLN A 139 14.65 17.68 -4.89
N GLU A 140 14.64 16.65 -5.73
CA GLU A 140 15.06 16.74 -7.13
C GLU A 140 14.14 17.71 -7.92
N ALA A 141 12.83 17.64 -7.71
CA ALA A 141 11.87 18.55 -8.34
C ALA A 141 12.07 20.01 -7.91
N LYS A 142 12.35 20.26 -6.63
CA LYS A 142 12.68 21.59 -6.12
C LYS A 142 14.00 22.11 -6.74
N ALA A 143 15.01 21.28 -6.81
CA ALA A 143 16.30 21.65 -7.39
C ALA A 143 16.20 21.97 -8.89
N SER A 144 15.26 21.34 -9.62
CA SER A 144 15.01 21.62 -11.04
C SER A 144 14.02 22.77 -11.32
N GLY A 145 13.47 23.40 -10.26
CA GLY A 145 12.50 24.49 -10.38
C GLY A 145 11.05 24.05 -10.67
N ASP A 146 10.75 22.74 -10.60
CA ASP A 146 9.41 22.18 -10.74
C ASP A 146 8.55 22.41 -9.48
N LEU A 147 9.19 22.66 -8.33
CA LEU A 147 8.56 23.13 -7.11
C LEU A 147 9.07 24.51 -6.71
N PRO A 148 8.22 25.35 -6.07
CA PRO A 148 8.65 26.63 -5.53
C PRO A 148 9.86 26.52 -4.58
N PRO A 149 10.73 27.55 -4.51
CA PRO A 149 11.91 27.54 -3.65
C PRO A 149 11.62 27.42 -2.15
N ASP A 150 10.46 27.86 -1.71
CA ASP A 150 9.96 27.77 -0.34
C ASP A 150 9.30 26.44 0.02
N SER A 151 9.06 25.55 -0.97
CA SER A 151 8.48 24.23 -0.71
C SER A 151 9.36 23.37 0.20
N ASP A 152 8.74 22.68 1.15
CA ASP A 152 9.42 21.66 1.96
C ASP A 152 9.11 20.25 1.42
N PRO A 153 10.10 19.54 0.83
CA PRO A 153 9.94 18.19 0.31
C PRO A 153 9.51 17.15 1.35
N GLU A 154 9.90 17.32 2.63
CA GLU A 154 9.46 16.41 3.70
C GLU A 154 7.98 16.64 4.04
N GLU A 155 7.55 17.90 4.11
CA GLU A 155 6.14 18.25 4.32
C GLU A 155 5.26 17.68 3.21
N LEU A 156 5.62 17.89 1.95
CA LEU A 156 4.90 17.36 0.79
C LEU A 156 4.84 15.82 0.80
N ALA A 157 5.93 15.16 1.16
CA ALA A 157 5.94 13.69 1.28
C ALA A 157 5.07 13.19 2.44
N ARG A 158 5.00 13.91 3.56
CA ARG A 158 4.08 13.63 4.68
C ARG A 158 2.64 13.85 4.27
N PHE A 159 2.34 14.99 3.63
CA PHE A 159 1.01 15.32 3.15
C PHE A 159 0.46 14.23 2.23
N LEU A 160 1.20 13.84 1.18
CA LEU A 160 0.80 12.75 0.29
C LEU A 160 0.57 11.43 1.02
N SER A 161 1.46 11.10 1.96
CA SER A 161 1.32 9.89 2.75
C SER A 161 0.04 9.90 3.59
N SER A 162 -0.30 11.03 4.20
CA SER A 162 -1.50 11.21 5.01
C SER A 162 -2.79 11.11 4.18
N ILE A 163 -2.83 11.79 3.02
CA ILE A 163 -3.99 11.69 2.11
C ILE A 163 -4.19 10.25 1.65
N ARG A 164 -3.13 9.56 1.23
CA ARG A 164 -3.21 8.16 0.80
C ARG A 164 -3.76 7.24 1.89
N TRP A 165 -3.39 7.48 3.16
CA TRP A 165 -3.93 6.71 4.29
C TRP A 165 -5.40 7.04 4.53
N GLY A 166 -5.76 8.32 4.48
CA GLY A 166 -7.14 8.77 4.57
C GLY A 166 -8.03 8.11 3.50
N LEU A 167 -7.57 8.09 2.24
CA LEU A 167 -8.29 7.41 1.15
C LEU A 167 -8.53 5.93 1.43
N ALA A 168 -7.57 5.23 2.04
CA ALA A 168 -7.74 3.81 2.38
C ALA A 168 -8.81 3.60 3.46
N VAL A 169 -8.84 4.45 4.48
CA VAL A 169 -9.83 4.41 5.57
C VAL A 169 -11.22 4.78 5.04
N GLU A 170 -11.33 5.83 4.22
CA GLU A 170 -12.59 6.23 3.59
C GLU A 170 -13.16 5.12 2.70
N ALA A 171 -12.31 4.46 1.90
CA ALA A 171 -12.75 3.33 1.09
C ALA A 171 -13.29 2.17 1.94
N GLN A 172 -12.66 1.87 3.08
CA GLN A 172 -13.17 0.86 4.03
C GLN A 172 -14.50 1.26 4.65
N SER A 173 -14.68 2.54 4.92
CA SER A 173 -15.92 3.12 5.46
C SER A 173 -17.04 3.20 4.43
N GLY A 174 -16.79 2.76 3.18
CA GLY A 174 -17.82 2.66 2.14
C GLY A 174 -17.76 3.72 1.06
N ALA A 175 -16.81 4.68 1.11
CA ALA A 175 -16.64 5.67 0.05
C ALA A 175 -16.42 4.99 -1.31
N ASN A 176 -17.14 5.45 -2.32
CA ASN A 176 -16.99 4.95 -3.68
C ASN A 176 -15.88 5.68 -4.45
N LYS A 177 -15.57 5.25 -5.66
CA LYS A 177 -14.50 5.84 -6.50
C LYS A 177 -14.69 7.37 -6.69
N ARG A 178 -15.92 7.83 -6.92
CA ARG A 178 -16.23 9.25 -7.12
C ARG A 178 -15.92 10.07 -5.87
N ASP A 179 -16.23 9.53 -4.69
CA ASP A 179 -15.95 10.20 -3.41
C ASP A 179 -14.45 10.31 -3.17
N LEU A 180 -13.70 9.23 -3.39
CA LEU A 180 -12.23 9.23 -3.28
C LEU A 180 -11.59 10.20 -4.27
N TYR A 181 -12.08 10.26 -5.51
CA TYR A 181 -11.59 11.21 -6.51
C TYR A 181 -11.82 12.67 -6.11
N ARG A 182 -12.94 12.97 -5.45
CA ARG A 182 -13.21 14.32 -4.91
C ARG A 182 -12.22 14.71 -3.81
N ILE A 183 -11.85 13.75 -2.95
CA ILE A 183 -10.83 13.98 -1.92
C ILE A 183 -9.48 14.27 -2.59
N VAL A 184 -9.09 13.46 -3.59
CA VAL A 184 -7.85 13.68 -4.34
C VAL A 184 -7.86 15.06 -5.01
N ALA A 185 -8.94 15.41 -5.73
CA ALA A 185 -9.05 16.71 -6.39
C ALA A 185 -8.93 17.87 -5.40
N ARG A 186 -9.54 17.76 -4.22
CA ARG A 186 -9.41 18.75 -3.15
C ARG A 186 -7.99 18.87 -2.63
N ALA A 187 -7.33 17.73 -2.37
CA ALA A 187 -5.93 17.71 -1.93
C ALA A 187 -5.00 18.36 -2.97
N MET A 188 -5.24 18.11 -4.26
CA MET A 188 -4.43 18.68 -5.34
C MET A 188 -4.65 20.18 -5.58
N GLN A 189 -5.72 20.79 -5.03
CA GLN A 189 -5.89 22.25 -5.03
C GLN A 189 -4.88 22.96 -4.12
N SER A 190 -4.41 22.30 -3.06
CA SER A 190 -3.37 22.82 -2.16
C SER A 190 -1.94 22.47 -2.60
N TRP A 191 -1.78 21.76 -3.72
CA TRP A 191 -0.46 21.41 -4.23
C TRP A 191 0.26 22.64 -4.76
N PRO A 192 1.54 22.86 -4.42
CA PRO A 192 2.28 24.02 -4.90
C PRO A 192 2.27 24.12 -6.43
N ALA A 193 2.01 25.31 -6.94
CA ALA A 193 2.17 25.60 -8.36
C ALA A 193 3.68 25.77 -8.68
N PRO A 194 4.13 25.41 -9.89
CA PRO A 194 5.49 25.72 -10.32
C PRO A 194 5.77 27.23 -10.20
N SER A 195 7.01 27.61 -9.88
CA SER A 195 7.40 29.00 -9.91
C SER A 195 7.21 29.53 -11.33
N GLU A 196 6.56 30.69 -11.48
CA GLU A 196 6.57 31.39 -12.76
C GLU A 196 8.04 31.64 -13.11
N LYS A 197 8.49 31.11 -14.24
CA LYS A 197 9.80 31.47 -14.76
C LYS A 197 9.73 32.94 -15.08
N THR A 198 10.29 33.77 -14.20
CA THR A 198 10.55 35.18 -14.51
C THR A 198 11.52 35.16 -15.69
N GLY A 199 11.00 35.51 -16.87
CA GLY A 199 11.74 35.62 -18.13
C GLY A 199 12.77 36.75 -18.11
#